data_2ac15d187f5884b2ec30b327d9da1829
#
_entry.id   2ac15d187f5884b2ec30b327d9da1829
#
_cell.length_a   1.000
_cell.length_b   1.000
_cell.length_c   1.000
_cell.angle_alpha   90.00
_cell.angle_beta   90.00
_cell.angle_gamma   90.00
#
_symmetry.space_group_name_H-M   'P 1'
#
loop_
_entity.id
_entity.type
_entity.pdbx_description
1 polymer ?
#
loop_
_entity_poly.entity_id
_entity_poly.type
_entity_poly.pdbx_seq_one_letter_code
_entity_poly.pdbx_strand_id
1 'polypeptide(L)'
;MKQRALTQSINTSNSAIRNEFQILPTMRDVIDYSLDKRSTLVALFRGDPMAADACDAHPYLLRAAKYHGETTDRKCPVCRKTGLTELRYAYGDQLGQYSGRIKNIFELKEMQSEFGEFRVYQVEICQDCGWNHLIKSFSLGDGKTRKPPRKVKTIEDES
;
A
#
# COMPACT_ATOMS: atom_id res chain seq x y z
N MET A 1 18.87 23.36 31.05
CA MET A 1 18.90 23.32 29.59
C MET A 1 18.87 21.87 29.10
N LYS A 2 17.70 21.22 29.02
CA LYS A 2 17.52 19.88 28.37
C LYS A 2 16.03 19.61 28.20
N GLN A 3 15.36 20.30 27.28
CA GLN A 3 13.96 20.02 26.89
C GLN A 3 13.69 20.44 25.44
N ARG A 4 14.51 19.98 24.48
CA ARG A 4 14.26 20.26 23.05
C ARG A 4 14.31 19.06 22.11
N ALA A 5 14.43 17.84 22.62
CA ALA A 5 14.62 16.66 21.77
C ALA A 5 13.39 15.77 21.56
N LEU A 6 12.26 16.03 22.22
CA LEU A 6 11.08 15.15 22.17
C LEU A 6 9.96 15.59 21.19
N THR A 7 10.05 16.79 20.64
CA THR A 7 8.97 17.37 19.82
C THR A 7 9.14 17.10 18.31
N GLN A 8 10.28 16.60 17.84
CA GLN A 8 10.51 16.39 16.40
C GLN A 8 10.06 15.03 15.88
N SER A 9 9.90 14.02 16.73
CA SER A 9 9.50 12.67 16.29
C SER A 9 8.02 12.51 15.98
N ILE A 10 7.15 13.39 16.45
CA ILE A 10 5.70 13.31 16.25
C ILE A 10 5.27 14.04 14.96
N ASN A 11 6.05 14.96 14.47
CA ASN A 11 5.68 15.79 13.30
C ASN A 11 5.85 15.10 11.95
N THR A 12 6.73 14.11 11.79
CA THR A 12 6.99 13.45 10.51
C THR A 12 5.86 12.50 10.11
N SER A 13 5.28 11.77 11.06
CA SER A 13 4.15 10.87 10.78
C SER A 13 2.87 11.64 10.42
N ASN A 14 2.65 12.78 11.04
CA ASN A 14 1.49 13.64 10.74
C ASN A 14 1.63 14.38 9.39
N SER A 15 2.83 14.66 8.93
CA SER A 15 3.04 15.34 7.64
C SER A 15 2.80 14.39 6.45
N ALA A 16 3.19 13.13 6.55
CA ALA A 16 2.95 12.13 5.51
C ALA A 16 1.44 11.84 5.36
N ILE A 17 0.71 11.70 6.46
CA ILE A 17 -0.74 11.50 6.46
C ILE A 17 -1.46 12.72 5.87
N ARG A 18 -1.04 13.94 6.22
CA ARG A 18 -1.62 15.17 5.67
C ARG A 18 -1.37 15.28 4.17
N ASN A 19 -0.21 14.88 3.67
CA ASN A 19 0.10 14.91 2.24
C ASN A 19 -0.77 13.93 1.43
N GLU A 20 -1.04 12.73 1.93
CA GLU A 20 -1.93 11.78 1.26
C GLU A 20 -3.36 12.32 1.14
N PHE A 21 -3.93 12.85 2.22
CA PHE A 21 -5.27 13.45 2.19
C PHE A 21 -5.35 14.70 1.30
N GLN A 22 -4.27 15.46 1.16
CA GLN A 22 -4.22 16.59 0.22
C GLN A 22 -4.16 16.16 -1.25
N ILE A 23 -3.52 15.02 -1.54
CA ILE A 23 -3.40 14.49 -2.89
C ILE A 23 -4.65 13.69 -3.29
N LEU A 24 -5.23 12.94 -2.35
CA LEU A 24 -6.42 12.10 -2.53
C LEU A 24 -7.56 12.52 -1.59
N PRO A 25 -8.17 13.71 -1.78
CA PRO A 25 -9.19 14.24 -0.86
C PRO A 25 -10.49 13.44 -0.86
N THR A 26 -10.69 12.56 -1.84
CA THR A 26 -11.92 11.77 -2.03
C THR A 26 -11.81 10.33 -1.52
N MET A 27 -10.81 10.01 -0.69
CA MET A 27 -10.74 8.69 -0.06
C MET A 27 -11.98 8.41 0.78
N ARG A 28 -12.60 7.26 0.52
CA ARG A 28 -13.80 6.75 1.22
C ARG A 28 -13.52 5.39 1.79
N ASP A 29 -14.35 4.94 2.73
CA ASP A 29 -14.30 3.60 3.32
C ASP A 29 -12.89 3.18 3.74
N VAL A 30 -12.18 4.10 4.39
CA VAL A 30 -10.80 3.89 4.82
C VAL A 30 -10.76 2.88 5.95
N ILE A 31 -10.03 1.78 5.75
CA ILE A 31 -9.75 0.79 6.77
C ILE A 31 -8.26 0.88 7.09
N ASP A 32 -7.94 1.12 8.36
CA ASP A 32 -6.58 1.13 8.89
C ASP A 32 -6.31 -0.21 9.60
N TYR A 33 -5.21 -0.88 9.23
CA TYR A 33 -4.81 -2.18 9.76
C TYR A 33 -3.71 -2.08 10.83
N SER A 34 -3.55 -0.93 11.47
CA SER A 34 -2.51 -0.72 12.48
C SER A 34 -2.67 -1.62 13.71
N LEU A 35 -3.89 -1.93 14.11
CA LEU A 35 -4.17 -2.86 15.21
C LEU A 35 -3.83 -4.30 14.83
N ASP A 36 -4.19 -4.72 13.63
CA ASP A 36 -3.81 -6.00 13.05
C ASP A 36 -2.30 -6.17 12.98
N LYS A 37 -1.61 -5.15 12.47
CA LYS A 37 -0.16 -5.10 12.42
C LYS A 37 0.46 -5.29 13.81
N ARG A 38 -0.07 -4.58 14.82
CA ARG A 38 0.40 -4.71 16.20
C ARG A 38 0.20 -6.12 16.72
N SER A 39 -0.97 -6.71 16.49
CA SER A 39 -1.30 -8.09 16.88
C SER A 39 -0.34 -9.09 16.23
N THR A 40 -0.11 -8.96 14.93
CA THR A 40 0.83 -9.81 14.17
C THR A 40 2.26 -9.70 14.71
N LEU A 41 2.73 -8.50 15.01
CA LEU A 41 4.06 -8.30 15.59
C LEU A 41 4.19 -8.92 16.98
N VAL A 42 3.17 -8.78 17.82
CA VAL A 42 3.16 -9.40 19.16
C VAL A 42 3.22 -10.92 19.04
N ALA A 43 2.42 -11.52 18.15
CA ALA A 43 2.43 -12.96 17.90
C ALA A 43 3.79 -13.43 17.37
N LEU A 44 4.36 -12.71 16.38
CA LEU A 44 5.67 -13.01 15.81
C LEU A 44 6.78 -12.99 16.86
N PHE A 45 6.84 -11.97 17.72
CA PHE A 45 7.86 -11.86 18.76
C PHE A 45 7.67 -12.86 19.91
N ARG A 46 6.47 -13.41 20.08
CA ARG A 46 6.22 -14.53 20.98
C ARG A 46 6.60 -15.89 20.39
N GLY A 47 6.97 -15.94 19.11
CA GLY A 47 7.30 -17.19 18.42
C GLY A 47 6.08 -18.02 18.02
N ASP A 48 4.92 -17.37 17.80
CA ASP A 48 3.72 -18.05 17.31
C ASP A 48 3.96 -18.54 15.87
N PRO A 49 3.83 -19.86 15.60
CA PRO A 49 4.00 -20.40 14.27
C PRO A 49 3.06 -19.80 13.22
N MET A 50 1.85 -19.39 13.62
CA MET A 50 0.87 -18.76 12.73
C MET A 50 1.29 -17.37 12.24
N ALA A 51 2.22 -16.72 12.94
CA ALA A 51 2.73 -15.41 12.58
C ALA A 51 4.03 -15.47 11.73
N ALA A 52 4.60 -16.66 11.54
CA ALA A 52 5.85 -16.83 10.79
C ALA A 52 5.76 -16.34 9.35
N ASP A 53 4.61 -16.50 8.69
CA ASP A 53 4.35 -16.08 7.32
C ASP A 53 4.40 -14.55 7.14
N ALA A 54 4.35 -13.78 8.22
CA ALA A 54 4.48 -12.33 8.15
C ALA A 54 5.85 -11.85 7.65
N CYS A 55 6.88 -12.71 7.71
CA CYS A 55 8.23 -12.47 7.20
C CYS A 55 8.58 -13.33 6.00
N ASP A 56 7.58 -13.88 5.31
CA ASP A 56 7.74 -14.70 4.11
C ASP A 56 7.05 -14.05 2.90
N ALA A 57 7.47 -12.83 2.57
CA ALA A 57 6.92 -12.13 1.42
C ALA A 57 7.16 -12.93 0.13
N HIS A 58 6.08 -13.15 -0.62
CA HIS A 58 6.16 -13.85 -1.89
C HIS A 58 7.16 -13.18 -2.85
N PRO A 59 7.95 -13.94 -3.64
CA PRO A 59 8.96 -13.38 -4.55
C PRO A 59 8.44 -12.34 -5.53
N TYR A 60 7.19 -12.47 -6.00
CA TYR A 60 6.56 -11.44 -6.85
C TYR A 60 6.32 -10.13 -6.11
N LEU A 61 5.97 -10.19 -4.81
CA LEU A 61 5.78 -9.00 -3.99
C LEU A 61 7.11 -8.29 -3.74
N LEU A 62 8.19 -9.04 -3.45
CA LEU A 62 9.53 -8.49 -3.29
C LEU A 62 10.04 -7.83 -4.58
N ARG A 63 9.80 -8.48 -5.73
CA ARG A 63 10.14 -7.92 -7.05
C ARG A 63 9.33 -6.65 -7.32
N ALA A 64 8.04 -6.66 -7.06
CA ALA A 64 7.18 -5.50 -7.21
C ALA A 64 7.65 -4.34 -6.34
N ALA A 65 7.99 -4.59 -5.08
CA ALA A 65 8.53 -3.59 -4.17
C ALA A 65 9.84 -2.98 -4.67
N LYS A 66 10.71 -3.79 -5.26
CA LYS A 66 12.00 -3.34 -5.81
C LYS A 66 11.85 -2.37 -6.98
N TYR A 67 10.89 -2.63 -7.89
CA TYR A 67 10.78 -1.87 -9.16
C TYR A 67 9.69 -0.80 -9.15
N HIS A 68 8.67 -0.94 -8.31
CA HIS A 68 7.50 -0.07 -8.29
C HIS A 68 7.18 0.49 -6.90
N GLY A 69 7.94 0.09 -5.89
CA GLY A 69 7.68 0.51 -4.51
C GLY A 69 8.19 1.92 -4.23
N GLU A 70 7.50 2.59 -3.34
CA GLU A 70 7.90 3.88 -2.79
C GLU A 70 8.62 3.65 -1.45
N THR A 71 9.86 4.08 -1.37
CA THR A 71 10.65 3.95 -0.13
C THR A 71 10.14 4.92 0.92
N THR A 72 10.14 4.48 2.17
CA THR A 72 9.74 5.29 3.32
C THR A 72 10.89 5.45 4.31
N ASP A 73 10.81 6.49 5.16
CA ASP A 73 11.77 6.70 6.25
C ASP A 73 11.55 5.74 7.45
N ARG A 74 10.46 4.97 7.40
CA ARG A 74 10.10 4.03 8.47
C ARG A 74 10.94 2.77 8.40
N LYS A 75 11.63 2.45 9.48
CA LYS A 75 12.39 1.21 9.57
C LYS A 75 11.48 0.00 9.74
N CYS A 76 11.92 -1.15 9.21
CA CYS A 76 11.23 -2.41 9.39
C CYS A 76 11.03 -2.71 10.89
N PRO A 77 9.80 -3.04 11.33
CA PRO A 77 9.53 -3.32 12.74
C PRO A 77 10.17 -4.62 13.24
N VAL A 78 10.54 -5.52 12.32
CA VAL A 78 11.12 -6.83 12.64
C VAL A 78 12.64 -6.78 12.63
N CYS A 79 13.26 -6.53 11.49
CA CYS A 79 14.74 -6.59 11.37
C CYS A 79 15.43 -5.26 11.71
N ARG A 80 14.73 -4.14 11.64
CA ARG A 80 15.22 -2.77 11.92
C ARG A 80 16.40 -2.30 11.06
N LYS A 81 16.78 -3.08 10.05
CA LYS A 81 17.95 -2.82 9.20
C LYS A 81 17.67 -1.77 8.14
N THR A 82 16.61 -1.99 7.36
CA THR A 82 16.26 -1.16 6.20
C THR A 82 14.94 -0.41 6.37
N GLY A 83 14.75 0.59 5.52
CA GLY A 83 13.47 1.26 5.36
C GLY A 83 12.42 0.33 4.75
N LEU A 84 11.16 0.57 5.10
CA LEU A 84 10.04 -0.11 4.48
C LEU A 84 9.76 0.49 3.10
N THR A 85 9.36 -0.37 2.17
CA THR A 85 8.85 0.02 0.86
C THR A 85 7.33 -0.17 0.84
N GLU A 86 6.60 0.76 0.26
CA GLU A 86 5.15 0.70 0.12
C GLU A 86 4.74 0.46 -1.32
N LEU A 87 3.69 -0.34 -1.49
CA LEU A 87 3.02 -0.59 -2.75
C LEU A 87 1.53 -0.30 -2.61
N ARG A 88 0.92 0.25 -3.66
CA ARG A 88 -0.52 0.45 -3.75
C ARG A 88 -1.09 -0.33 -4.93
N TYR A 89 -1.93 -1.32 -4.64
CA TYR A 89 -2.64 -2.11 -5.63
C TYR A 89 -4.05 -1.57 -5.82
N ALA A 90 -4.45 -1.32 -7.06
CA ALA A 90 -5.79 -0.87 -7.41
C ALA A 90 -6.62 -2.03 -7.95
N TYR A 91 -7.79 -2.29 -7.34
CA TYR A 91 -8.73 -3.34 -7.73
C TYR A 91 -10.13 -2.77 -7.96
N GLY A 92 -10.81 -3.25 -8.98
CA GLY A 92 -12.18 -2.87 -9.26
C GLY A 92 -12.65 -3.39 -10.60
N ASP A 93 -13.95 -3.73 -10.68
CA ASP A 93 -14.54 -4.25 -11.91
C ASP A 93 -14.50 -3.21 -13.05
N GLN A 94 -14.62 -1.93 -12.70
CA GLN A 94 -14.55 -0.84 -13.68
C GLN A 94 -13.15 -0.60 -14.23
N LEU A 95 -12.11 -1.13 -13.59
CA LEU A 95 -10.74 -1.07 -14.09
C LEU A 95 -10.48 -2.10 -15.21
N GLY A 96 -11.32 -3.13 -15.34
CA GLY A 96 -11.15 -4.19 -16.33
C GLY A 96 -9.76 -4.82 -16.26
N GLN A 97 -9.03 -4.78 -17.38
CA GLN A 97 -7.66 -5.33 -17.46
C GLN A 97 -6.62 -4.59 -16.61
N TYR A 98 -6.93 -3.41 -16.09
CA TYR A 98 -6.05 -2.64 -15.21
C TYR A 98 -6.24 -2.98 -13.73
N SER A 99 -7.24 -3.82 -13.40
CA SER A 99 -7.43 -4.32 -12.03
C SER A 99 -6.23 -5.16 -11.56
N GLY A 100 -5.81 -4.95 -10.32
CA GLY A 100 -4.66 -5.65 -9.72
C GLY A 100 -3.30 -5.03 -10.03
N ARG A 101 -3.25 -3.88 -10.71
CA ARG A 101 -2.00 -3.20 -11.02
C ARG A 101 -1.56 -2.29 -9.88
N ILE A 102 -0.23 -2.14 -9.77
CA ILE A 102 0.40 -1.20 -8.85
C ILE A 102 0.29 0.20 -9.42
N LYS A 103 -0.07 1.16 -8.56
CA LYS A 103 -0.23 2.57 -8.90
C LYS A 103 0.45 3.46 -7.87
N ASN A 104 1.15 4.47 -8.35
CA ASN A 104 1.65 5.53 -7.47
C ASN A 104 0.52 6.51 -7.11
N ILE A 105 0.79 7.39 -6.14
CA ILE A 105 -0.24 8.29 -5.62
C ILE A 105 -0.75 9.30 -6.67
N PHE A 106 0.08 9.70 -7.61
CA PHE A 106 -0.29 10.64 -8.69
C PHE A 106 -1.17 9.95 -9.74
N GLU A 107 -0.84 8.70 -10.11
CA GLU A 107 -1.69 7.88 -10.99
C GLU A 107 -3.07 7.64 -10.35
N LEU A 108 -3.12 7.37 -9.04
CA LEU A 108 -4.38 7.20 -8.31
C LEU A 108 -5.22 8.48 -8.33
N LYS A 109 -4.57 9.65 -8.25
CA LYS A 109 -5.23 10.94 -8.34
C LYS A 109 -5.88 11.17 -9.72
N GLU A 110 -5.21 10.78 -10.79
CA GLU A 110 -5.77 10.85 -12.15
C GLU A 110 -6.93 9.86 -12.31
N MET A 111 -6.72 8.61 -11.90
CA MET A 111 -7.71 7.53 -11.99
C MET A 111 -9.01 7.84 -11.26
N GLN A 112 -9.00 8.58 -10.15
CA GLN A 112 -10.22 8.88 -9.40
C GLN A 112 -11.23 9.72 -10.18
N SER A 113 -10.81 10.45 -11.22
CA SER A 113 -11.69 11.20 -12.11
C SER A 113 -12.10 10.41 -13.36
N GLU A 114 -11.37 9.35 -13.69
CA GLU A 114 -11.58 8.53 -14.88
C GLU A 114 -12.48 7.31 -14.60
N PHE A 115 -12.40 6.75 -13.40
CA PHE A 115 -13.12 5.55 -13.00
C PHE A 115 -14.15 5.85 -11.94
N GLY A 116 -15.29 5.12 -11.98
CA GLY A 116 -16.39 5.35 -11.07
C GLY A 116 -16.12 4.90 -9.65
N GLU A 117 -15.60 3.68 -9.47
CA GLU A 117 -15.22 3.15 -8.17
C GLU A 117 -14.16 2.07 -8.32
N PHE A 118 -13.14 2.14 -7.46
CA PHE A 118 -12.14 1.10 -7.31
C PHE A 118 -11.54 1.16 -5.90
N ARG A 119 -11.00 0.04 -5.44
CA ARG A 119 -10.40 -0.09 -4.12
C ARG A 119 -8.89 -0.14 -4.21
N VAL A 120 -8.23 0.56 -3.30
CA VAL A 120 -6.77 0.59 -3.20
C VAL A 120 -6.35 -0.14 -1.93
N TYR A 121 -5.37 -1.03 -2.06
CA TYR A 121 -4.72 -1.74 -0.96
C TYR A 121 -3.28 -1.31 -0.85
N GLN A 122 -2.91 -0.75 0.28
CA GLN A 122 -1.55 -0.27 0.55
C GLN A 122 -0.83 -1.27 1.45
N VAL A 123 0.28 -1.81 0.95
CA VAL A 123 1.07 -2.85 1.59
C VAL A 123 2.46 -2.30 1.87
N GLU A 124 3.00 -2.57 3.06
CA GLU A 124 4.40 -2.32 3.39
C GLU A 124 5.20 -3.61 3.29
N ILE A 125 6.44 -3.51 2.79
CA ILE A 125 7.33 -4.63 2.57
C ILE A 125 8.74 -4.27 3.04
N CYS A 126 9.40 -5.21 3.71
CA CYS A 126 10.83 -5.18 3.96
C CYS A 126 11.54 -6.12 3.01
N GLN A 127 12.46 -5.61 2.19
CA GLN A 127 13.19 -6.42 1.22
C GLN A 127 14.28 -7.30 1.86
N ASP A 128 14.69 -7.01 3.09
CA ASP A 128 15.73 -7.77 3.79
C ASP A 128 15.18 -9.01 4.50
N CYS A 129 14.12 -8.85 5.31
CA CYS A 129 13.61 -9.96 6.12
C CYS A 129 12.30 -10.55 5.59
N GLY A 130 11.74 -10.00 4.50
CA GLY A 130 10.48 -10.48 3.93
C GLY A 130 9.23 -10.07 4.73
N TRP A 131 9.36 -9.19 5.75
CA TRP A 131 8.18 -8.62 6.41
C TRP A 131 7.24 -7.99 5.39
N ASN A 132 5.97 -8.33 5.47
CA ASN A 132 4.94 -7.73 4.64
C ASN A 132 3.64 -7.61 5.43
N HIS A 133 2.94 -6.51 5.26
CA HIS A 133 1.67 -6.30 5.94
C HIS A 133 0.80 -5.29 5.18
N LEU A 134 -0.50 -5.57 5.14
CA LEU A 134 -1.49 -4.61 4.67
C LEU A 134 -1.63 -3.50 5.71
N ILE A 135 -1.41 -2.24 5.32
CA ILE A 135 -1.45 -1.12 6.27
C ILE A 135 -2.73 -0.30 6.16
N LYS A 136 -3.29 -0.22 4.96
CA LYS A 136 -4.49 0.56 4.69
C LYS A 136 -5.23 0.04 3.47
N SER A 137 -6.55 0.17 3.45
CA SER A 137 -7.34 0.09 2.22
C SER A 137 -8.37 1.21 2.19
N PHE A 138 -8.73 1.66 0.99
CA PHE A 138 -9.70 2.74 0.79
C PHE A 138 -10.29 2.68 -0.61
N SER A 139 -11.46 3.30 -0.78
CA SER A 139 -12.14 3.44 -2.06
C SER A 139 -11.86 4.79 -2.67
N LEU A 140 -11.64 4.81 -3.99
CA LEU A 140 -11.50 6.00 -4.83
C LEU A 140 -12.50 5.94 -6.01
N GLY A 141 -12.61 7.05 -6.72
CA GLY A 141 -13.44 7.19 -7.91
C GLY A 141 -14.52 8.24 -7.73
N ASP A 142 -15.15 8.64 -8.83
CA ASP A 142 -16.17 9.70 -8.86
C ASP A 142 -17.62 9.18 -8.64
N GLY A 143 -17.79 7.89 -8.40
CA GLY A 143 -19.10 7.25 -8.17
C GLY A 143 -19.93 7.01 -9.42
N LYS A 144 -19.45 7.41 -10.62
CA LYS A 144 -20.18 7.22 -11.87
C LYS A 144 -19.86 5.86 -12.48
N THR A 145 -20.84 5.00 -12.62
CA THR A 145 -20.65 3.70 -13.27
C THR A 145 -20.28 3.86 -14.74
N ARG A 146 -19.16 3.28 -15.13
CA ARG A 146 -18.66 3.25 -16.51
C ARG A 146 -18.38 1.83 -16.94
N LYS A 147 -18.41 1.60 -18.26
CA LYS A 147 -17.98 0.32 -18.81
C LYS A 147 -16.47 0.19 -18.62
N PRO A 148 -15.98 -1.00 -18.26
CA PRO A 148 -14.54 -1.25 -18.17
C PRO A 148 -13.85 -0.96 -19.51
N PRO A 149 -12.57 -0.55 -19.50
CA PRO A 149 -11.79 -0.40 -20.73
C PRO A 149 -11.80 -1.71 -21.52
N ARG A 150 -11.93 -1.61 -22.85
CA ARG A 150 -11.84 -2.79 -23.72
C ARG A 150 -10.45 -3.42 -23.59
N LYS A 151 -10.42 -4.75 -23.57
CA LYS A 151 -9.14 -5.47 -23.68
C LYS A 151 -8.49 -5.07 -25.01
N VAL A 152 -7.23 -4.66 -24.94
CA VAL A 152 -6.39 -4.53 -26.13
C VAL A 152 -6.10 -5.95 -26.58
N LYS A 153 -6.54 -6.33 -27.79
CA LYS A 153 -6.18 -7.60 -28.40
C LYS A 153 -4.66 -7.64 -28.58
N THR A 154 -4.01 -8.60 -27.98
CA THR A 154 -2.61 -8.90 -28.27
C THR A 154 -2.56 -9.85 -29.46
N ILE A 155 -1.43 -9.83 -30.19
CA ILE A 155 -1.21 -10.67 -31.37
C ILE A 155 -1.37 -12.17 -31.08
N GLU A 156 -1.28 -12.55 -29.80
CA GLU A 156 -1.47 -13.92 -29.31
C GLU A 156 -2.95 -14.37 -29.27
N ASP A 157 -3.89 -13.45 -29.33
CA ASP A 157 -5.34 -13.75 -29.32
C ASP A 157 -5.90 -14.08 -30.73
N GLU A 158 -5.06 -14.02 -31.77
CA GLU A 158 -5.45 -14.25 -33.18
C GLU A 158 -4.98 -15.61 -33.75
N SER A 159 -4.52 -16.52 -32.88
CA SER A 159 -4.03 -17.84 -33.33
C SER A 159 -5.02 -18.94 -33.05
#